data_82f8eeb567d08efbff386e19a9053814
#
_entry.id   82f8eeb567d08efbff386e19a9053814
#
_cell.length_a   1.000
_cell.length_b   1.000
_cell.length_c   1.000
_cell.angle_alpha   90.00
_cell.angle_beta   90.00
_cell.angle_gamma   90.00
#
_symmetry.space_group_name_H-M   'P 1'
#
loop_
_entity.id
_entity.type
_entity.pdbx_description
1 polymer ?
#
loop_
_entity_poly.entity_id
_entity_poly.type
_entity_poly.pdbx_seq_one_letter_code
_entity_poly.pdbx_strand_id
1 'polypeptide(L)'
;VSDDRIVFAPDDVDLTRSPLRRDIAEPTYVLGAFNPALTRLPNGNLLLLVRIAEALSDPVRDGQVRSIRWTAKGYVLDGFAADAADVRDPRFFALTGGAYPFLGLTSLSWLLPVELSADGQRVVAVHYDRAVEPSAEYAQYGIEDPRIVVIDGIYWMTVCGVSGGRLCTVMYRSDDGFDWRSQEIVLDHGNKDMVPFEGRVGECYVSLTRPLSDAWFVAAPDGAEGSGPSINLATSPDMLHWRPLSEPALRPLKGAAAYKLGGGTPPVRTARGWMLLYHGVEKQGAVGVYRTYRALIDADATRVLERDESVAVLEAASDLIAPIAHQAYLPQPVVFTTGIVRDGDDWIVASGEADLACRLTRIEGRRLG
;
A
#
# COMPACT_ATOMS: atom_id res chain seq x y z
N VAL A 1 -2.20 -15.86 17.23
CA VAL A 1 -1.39 -15.83 16.00
C VAL A 1 -0.53 -17.08 16.04
N SER A 2 -0.79 -18.03 15.13
CA SER A 2 -0.16 -19.36 15.17
C SER A 2 1.14 -19.44 14.35
N ASP A 3 1.32 -18.54 13.38
CA ASP A 3 2.52 -18.48 12.51
C ASP A 3 2.66 -17.05 11.99
N ASP A 4 3.83 -16.46 12.22
CA ASP A 4 4.09 -15.05 11.99
C ASP A 4 5.56 -14.87 11.64
N ARG A 5 5.85 -14.36 10.42
CA ARG A 5 7.23 -14.31 9.92
C ARG A 5 7.45 -13.27 8.82
N ILE A 6 8.69 -12.83 8.68
CA ILE A 6 9.17 -12.13 7.49
C ILE A 6 9.39 -13.18 6.38
N VAL A 7 8.86 -12.90 5.19
CA VAL A 7 8.95 -13.79 4.03
C VAL A 7 9.74 -13.22 2.87
N PHE A 8 9.92 -11.88 2.85
CA PHE A 8 10.71 -11.19 1.85
C PHE A 8 11.20 -9.85 2.40
N ALA A 9 12.46 -9.52 2.19
CA ALA A 9 13.14 -8.36 2.77
C ALA A 9 14.07 -7.70 1.74
N PRO A 10 14.67 -6.53 2.02
CA PRO A 10 15.58 -5.86 1.10
C PRO A 10 16.73 -6.73 0.57
N ASP A 11 17.31 -7.58 1.42
CA ASP A 11 18.42 -8.46 1.04
C ASP A 11 18.04 -9.59 0.07
N ASP A 12 16.73 -9.86 -0.09
CA ASP A 12 16.21 -10.85 -1.05
C ASP A 12 16.07 -10.28 -2.47
N VAL A 13 16.29 -8.97 -2.65
CA VAL A 13 16.15 -8.28 -3.93
C VAL A 13 17.47 -8.26 -4.68
N ASP A 14 17.53 -8.91 -5.84
CA ASP A 14 18.65 -8.82 -6.76
C ASP A 14 18.55 -7.53 -7.62
N LEU A 15 19.22 -6.48 -7.18
CA LEU A 15 19.23 -5.19 -7.88
C LEU A 15 19.93 -5.23 -9.25
N THR A 16 20.68 -6.27 -9.58
CA THR A 16 21.23 -6.41 -10.95
C THR A 16 20.13 -6.67 -11.97
N ARG A 17 18.96 -7.14 -11.50
CA ARG A 17 17.76 -7.41 -12.30
C ARG A 17 16.68 -6.32 -12.15
N SER A 18 16.97 -5.24 -11.42
CA SER A 18 16.06 -4.11 -11.27
C SER A 18 15.74 -3.47 -12.62
N PRO A 19 14.46 -3.07 -12.88
CA PRO A 19 14.12 -2.34 -14.08
C PRO A 19 14.88 -1.02 -14.25
N LEU A 20 15.33 -0.40 -13.14
CA LEU A 20 16.10 0.84 -13.17
C LEU A 20 17.48 0.66 -13.83
N ARG A 21 18.05 -0.55 -13.79
CA ARG A 21 19.37 -0.84 -14.37
C ARG A 21 19.47 -0.62 -15.88
N ARG A 22 18.34 -0.53 -16.57
CA ARG A 22 18.35 -0.22 -18.02
C ARG A 22 18.89 1.18 -18.31
N ASP A 23 18.62 2.13 -17.40
CA ASP A 23 18.84 3.55 -17.68
C ASP A 23 19.67 4.25 -16.58
N ILE A 24 19.69 3.73 -15.37
CA ILE A 24 20.40 4.31 -14.21
C ILE A 24 21.68 3.50 -13.95
N ALA A 25 22.81 4.13 -14.20
CA ALA A 25 24.13 3.54 -13.97
C ALA A 25 24.62 3.69 -12.51
N GLU A 26 24.13 4.70 -11.81
CA GLU A 26 24.49 4.99 -10.43
C GLU A 26 24.10 3.85 -9.49
N PRO A 27 24.91 3.60 -8.45
CA PRO A 27 24.55 2.62 -7.43
C PRO A 27 23.24 2.99 -6.73
N THR A 28 22.38 1.98 -6.58
CA THR A 28 21.14 2.08 -5.82
C THR A 28 21.13 1.04 -4.71
N TYR A 29 20.22 1.22 -3.75
CA TYR A 29 19.93 0.25 -2.72
C TYR A 29 18.42 0.11 -2.53
N VAL A 30 17.99 -0.98 -1.90
CA VAL A 30 16.58 -1.19 -1.56
C VAL A 30 16.31 -0.50 -0.24
N LEU A 31 15.56 0.60 -0.28
CA LEU A 31 15.10 1.33 0.90
C LEU A 31 14.06 0.50 1.68
N GLY A 32 13.26 -0.30 0.95
CA GLY A 32 12.31 -1.24 1.53
C GLY A 32 11.71 -2.16 0.48
N ALA A 33 11.36 -3.40 0.89
CA ALA A 33 10.63 -4.39 0.12
C ALA A 33 9.39 -4.80 0.92
N PHE A 34 8.27 -4.06 0.77
CA PHE A 34 7.19 -4.05 1.75
C PHE A 34 5.81 -3.87 1.12
N ASN A 35 4.77 -3.80 1.95
CA ASN A 35 3.37 -3.56 1.58
C ASN A 35 2.89 -4.43 0.40
N PRO A 36 3.06 -5.78 0.45
CA PRO A 36 2.77 -6.63 -0.67
C PRO A 36 1.27 -6.85 -0.85
N ALA A 37 0.73 -6.74 -2.06
CA ALA A 37 -0.54 -7.40 -2.31
C ALA A 37 -0.38 -8.92 -2.20
N LEU A 38 -1.45 -9.62 -1.86
CA LEU A 38 -1.47 -11.08 -1.74
C LEU A 38 -2.68 -11.64 -2.49
N THR A 39 -2.44 -12.68 -3.28
CA THR A 39 -3.49 -13.46 -3.92
C THR A 39 -3.08 -14.93 -4.05
N ARG A 40 -4.04 -15.80 -4.39
CA ARG A 40 -3.78 -17.22 -4.68
C ARG A 40 -3.79 -17.44 -6.20
N LEU A 41 -2.79 -18.14 -6.69
CA LEU A 41 -2.67 -18.53 -8.09
C LEU A 41 -3.49 -19.79 -8.39
N PRO A 42 -3.79 -20.08 -9.68
CA PRO A 42 -4.53 -21.28 -10.07
C PRO A 42 -3.83 -22.61 -9.69
N ASN A 43 -2.49 -22.60 -9.60
CA ASN A 43 -1.70 -23.75 -9.14
C ASN A 43 -1.73 -23.98 -7.61
N GLY A 44 -2.45 -23.10 -6.88
CA GLY A 44 -2.56 -23.13 -5.43
C GLY A 44 -1.48 -22.36 -4.68
N ASN A 45 -0.40 -21.95 -5.33
CA ASN A 45 0.64 -21.13 -4.73
C ASN A 45 0.13 -19.73 -4.37
N LEU A 46 0.83 -19.04 -3.51
CA LEU A 46 0.56 -17.64 -3.19
C LEU A 46 1.42 -16.74 -4.07
N LEU A 47 0.86 -15.62 -4.49
CA LEU A 47 1.57 -14.55 -5.17
C LEU A 47 1.55 -13.30 -4.30
N LEU A 48 2.74 -12.79 -4.03
CA LEU A 48 2.94 -11.44 -3.51
C LEU A 48 3.29 -10.49 -4.67
N LEU A 49 2.66 -9.32 -4.76
CA LEU A 49 3.18 -8.19 -5.51
C LEU A 49 3.86 -7.26 -4.51
N VAL A 50 5.17 -7.37 -4.40
CA VAL A 50 5.96 -6.65 -3.40
C VAL A 50 6.31 -5.26 -3.91
N ARG A 51 6.01 -4.21 -3.15
CA ARG A 51 6.51 -2.87 -3.41
C ARG A 51 8.00 -2.83 -3.11
N ILE A 52 8.81 -2.54 -4.12
CA ILE A 52 10.24 -2.26 -3.98
C ILE A 52 10.43 -0.74 -4.06
N ALA A 53 10.86 -0.15 -2.97
CA ALA A 53 11.32 1.24 -2.96
C ALA A 53 12.84 1.26 -3.18
N GLU A 54 13.27 1.67 -4.37
CA GLU A 54 14.67 1.70 -4.76
C GLU A 54 15.19 3.13 -4.78
N ALA A 55 16.28 3.41 -4.05
CA ALA A 55 16.85 4.72 -3.86
C ALA A 55 18.30 4.78 -4.34
N LEU A 56 18.79 5.98 -4.70
CA LEU A 56 20.20 6.20 -4.98
C LEU A 56 21.03 6.03 -3.69
N SER A 57 22.17 5.32 -3.78
CA SER A 57 23.09 5.18 -2.65
C SER A 57 23.72 6.51 -2.23
N ASP A 58 23.89 7.42 -3.20
CA ASP A 58 24.41 8.78 -2.99
C ASP A 58 23.49 9.79 -3.70
N PRO A 59 22.36 10.18 -3.08
CA PRO A 59 21.42 11.11 -3.70
C PRO A 59 21.95 12.55 -3.75
N VAL A 60 22.91 12.93 -2.89
CA VAL A 60 23.48 14.29 -2.84
C VAL A 60 24.90 14.26 -3.38
N ARG A 61 25.08 14.75 -4.62
CA ARG A 61 26.38 14.75 -5.29
C ARG A 61 26.56 15.98 -6.14
N ASP A 62 27.78 16.48 -6.22
CA ASP A 62 28.18 17.62 -7.04
C ASP A 62 27.31 18.89 -6.82
N GLY A 63 26.92 19.15 -5.56
CA GLY A 63 26.07 20.29 -5.18
C GLY A 63 24.60 20.13 -5.56
N GLN A 64 24.18 18.94 -5.96
CA GLN A 64 22.80 18.65 -6.30
C GLN A 64 22.22 17.50 -5.43
N VAL A 65 20.94 17.58 -5.09
CA VAL A 65 20.13 16.44 -4.65
C VAL A 65 19.36 15.89 -5.86
N ARG A 66 19.36 14.55 -6.01
CA ARG A 66 18.84 13.87 -7.20
C ARG A 66 17.64 13.02 -6.86
N SER A 67 16.67 13.00 -7.79
CA SER A 67 15.46 12.19 -7.73
C SER A 67 15.37 11.32 -8.98
N ILE A 68 14.94 10.06 -8.81
CA ILE A 68 14.67 9.16 -9.92
C ILE A 68 13.27 9.42 -10.43
N ARG A 69 13.12 9.57 -11.75
CA ARG A 69 11.82 9.77 -12.41
C ARG A 69 11.68 8.90 -13.65
N TRP A 70 10.52 8.30 -13.82
CA TRP A 70 10.13 7.61 -15.04
C TRP A 70 9.65 8.59 -16.12
N THR A 71 10.06 8.38 -17.35
CA THR A 71 9.64 9.14 -18.54
C THR A 71 9.29 8.20 -19.68
N ALA A 72 8.65 8.68 -20.72
CA ALA A 72 8.39 7.89 -21.93
C ALA A 72 9.67 7.35 -22.64
N LYS A 73 10.87 7.83 -22.24
CA LYS A 73 12.17 7.39 -22.76
C LYS A 73 12.95 6.53 -21.78
N GLY A 74 12.36 6.15 -20.63
CA GLY A 74 13.00 5.40 -19.56
C GLY A 74 13.21 6.21 -18.30
N TYR A 75 14.03 5.70 -17.40
CA TYR A 75 14.34 6.35 -16.12
C TYR A 75 15.38 7.45 -16.31
N VAL A 76 15.19 8.56 -15.62
CA VAL A 76 16.10 9.70 -15.62
C VAL A 76 16.38 10.18 -14.20
N LEU A 77 17.50 10.89 -14.01
CA LEU A 77 17.80 11.60 -12.78
C LEU A 77 17.54 13.09 -12.96
N ASP A 78 16.62 13.61 -12.16
CA ASP A 78 16.43 15.06 -12.03
C ASP A 78 17.35 15.58 -10.91
N GLY A 79 18.00 16.72 -11.13
CA GLY A 79 18.88 17.37 -10.16
C GLY A 79 18.33 18.69 -9.66
N PHE A 80 18.45 18.93 -8.36
CA PHE A 80 18.02 20.15 -7.67
C PHE A 80 19.19 20.67 -6.82
N ALA A 81 19.33 22.00 -6.67
CA ALA A 81 20.38 22.59 -5.87
C ALA A 81 20.33 22.11 -4.40
N ALA A 82 21.41 21.51 -3.91
CA ALA A 82 21.41 20.88 -2.58
C ALA A 82 21.36 21.89 -1.44
N ASP A 83 21.87 23.11 -1.64
CA ASP A 83 21.81 24.20 -0.67
C ASP A 83 20.39 24.76 -0.47
N ALA A 84 19.50 24.53 -1.44
CA ALA A 84 18.08 24.87 -1.38
C ALA A 84 17.21 23.68 -0.94
N ALA A 85 17.79 22.57 -0.48
CA ALA A 85 17.08 21.34 -0.15
C ALA A 85 17.29 20.90 1.31
N ASP A 86 16.19 20.53 1.97
CA ASP A 86 16.23 19.80 3.24
C ASP A 86 16.19 18.28 2.96
N VAL A 87 17.29 17.59 3.23
CA VAL A 87 17.52 16.17 2.93
C VAL A 87 17.56 15.28 4.19
N ARG A 88 17.03 15.74 5.31
CA ARG A 88 17.09 15.01 6.58
C ARG A 88 16.22 13.77 6.63
N ASP A 89 15.13 13.75 5.86
CA ASP A 89 14.27 12.56 5.75
C ASP A 89 14.80 11.66 4.61
N PRO A 90 15.08 10.37 4.85
CA PRO A 90 15.60 9.49 3.80
C PRO A 90 14.59 9.16 2.70
N ARG A 91 13.30 9.45 2.90
CA ARG A 91 12.22 9.15 1.94
C ARG A 91 12.00 10.27 0.94
N PHE A 92 12.28 11.51 1.32
CA PHE A 92 12.06 12.68 0.48
C PHE A 92 12.99 13.84 0.88
N PHE A 93 13.12 14.81 0.01
CA PHE A 93 13.72 16.10 0.30
C PHE A 93 12.70 17.20 0.06
N ALA A 94 12.81 18.29 0.81
CA ALA A 94 11.97 19.47 0.62
C ALA A 94 12.81 20.60 0.04
N LEU A 95 12.35 21.18 -1.09
CA LEU A 95 12.95 22.42 -1.61
C LEU A 95 12.47 23.62 -0.81
N THR A 96 13.41 24.46 -0.39
CA THR A 96 13.18 25.66 0.38
C THR A 96 13.20 26.90 -0.52
N GLY A 97 12.49 27.97 -0.11
CA GLY A 97 12.52 29.28 -0.82
C GLY A 97 11.50 29.46 -1.92
N GLY A 98 10.67 28.47 -2.24
CA GLY A 98 9.54 28.61 -3.17
C GLY A 98 8.27 29.16 -2.50
N ALA A 99 7.33 29.69 -3.30
CA ALA A 99 6.02 30.12 -2.83
C ALA A 99 5.15 28.95 -2.33
N TYR A 100 5.42 27.74 -2.83
CA TYR A 100 4.76 26.49 -2.43
C TYR A 100 5.80 25.49 -2.00
N PRO A 101 5.50 24.62 -1.01
CA PRO A 101 6.37 23.51 -0.66
C PRO A 101 6.49 22.52 -1.83
N PHE A 102 7.71 22.17 -2.19
CA PHE A 102 7.99 21.13 -3.17
C PHE A 102 8.71 19.98 -2.47
N LEU A 103 8.16 18.78 -2.60
CA LEU A 103 8.75 17.55 -2.08
C LEU A 103 9.24 16.69 -3.23
N GLY A 104 10.52 16.33 -3.22
CA GLY A 104 11.09 15.37 -4.15
C GLY A 104 11.30 14.03 -3.45
N LEU A 105 10.97 12.92 -4.12
CA LEU A 105 11.21 11.58 -3.58
C LEU A 105 12.67 11.17 -3.82
N THR A 106 13.30 10.57 -2.82
CA THR A 106 14.64 9.99 -2.91
C THR A 106 14.63 8.59 -3.51
N SER A 107 13.48 7.93 -3.50
CA SER A 107 13.28 6.59 -4.04
C SER A 107 12.18 6.59 -5.10
N LEU A 108 12.22 5.59 -5.98
CA LEU A 108 11.14 5.26 -6.90
C LEU A 108 10.62 3.86 -6.58
N SER A 109 9.30 3.70 -6.51
CA SER A 109 8.69 2.40 -6.24
C SER A 109 8.21 1.71 -7.51
N TRP A 110 8.49 0.40 -7.59
CA TRP A 110 7.99 -0.53 -8.59
C TRP A 110 7.54 -1.82 -7.92
N LEU A 111 6.82 -2.73 -8.62
CA LEU A 111 6.28 -3.93 -7.99
C LEU A 111 6.98 -5.19 -8.53
N LEU A 112 7.36 -6.07 -7.61
CA LEU A 112 8.03 -7.33 -7.89
C LEU A 112 7.11 -8.51 -7.56
N PRO A 113 6.74 -9.35 -8.55
CA PRO A 113 6.00 -10.57 -8.28
C PRO A 113 6.91 -11.62 -7.62
N VAL A 114 6.49 -12.10 -6.45
CA VAL A 114 7.17 -13.15 -5.68
C VAL A 114 6.19 -14.28 -5.43
N GLU A 115 6.49 -15.46 -5.97
CA GLU A 115 5.68 -16.66 -5.79
C GLU A 115 6.15 -17.43 -4.56
N LEU A 116 5.19 -17.75 -3.68
CA LEU A 116 5.41 -18.57 -2.49
C LEU A 116 4.70 -19.90 -2.61
N SER A 117 5.17 -20.91 -1.88
CA SER A 117 4.43 -22.17 -1.71
C SER A 117 3.01 -21.92 -1.18
N ALA A 118 2.09 -22.85 -1.41
CA ALA A 118 0.66 -22.72 -1.09
C ALA A 118 0.38 -22.37 0.38
N ASP A 119 1.27 -22.81 1.28
CA ASP A 119 1.25 -22.50 2.71
C ASP A 119 1.99 -21.20 3.08
N GLY A 120 2.61 -20.55 2.09
CA GLY A 120 3.42 -19.33 2.24
C GLY A 120 4.77 -19.54 2.92
N GLN A 121 5.23 -20.80 3.15
CA GLN A 121 6.44 -21.08 3.92
C GLN A 121 7.75 -20.84 3.16
N ARG A 122 7.74 -20.91 1.83
CA ARG A 122 8.93 -20.81 1.01
C ARG A 122 8.71 -19.94 -0.21
N VAL A 123 9.71 -19.13 -0.57
CA VAL A 123 9.80 -18.50 -1.88
C VAL A 123 10.05 -19.61 -2.92
N VAL A 124 9.17 -19.69 -3.91
CA VAL A 124 9.26 -20.63 -5.03
C VAL A 124 10.00 -19.99 -6.20
N ALA A 125 9.63 -18.74 -6.52
CA ALA A 125 10.24 -17.97 -7.59
C ALA A 125 10.12 -16.46 -7.37
N VAL A 126 11.06 -15.70 -7.94
CA VAL A 126 11.02 -14.23 -8.01
C VAL A 126 11.04 -13.84 -9.48
N HIS A 127 9.98 -13.18 -9.94
CA HIS A 127 9.70 -12.96 -11.38
C HIS A 127 10.10 -11.54 -11.81
N TYR A 128 11.39 -11.25 -11.93
CA TYR A 128 11.89 -9.94 -12.34
C TYR A 128 11.49 -9.53 -13.75
N ASP A 129 11.30 -10.51 -14.65
CA ASP A 129 10.81 -10.32 -16.01
C ASP A 129 9.32 -9.93 -16.09
N ARG A 130 8.63 -9.99 -14.95
CA ARG A 130 7.22 -9.62 -14.77
C ARG A 130 7.06 -8.43 -13.81
N ALA A 131 8.14 -7.70 -13.54
CA ALA A 131 8.06 -6.50 -12.71
C ALA A 131 7.07 -5.49 -13.30
N VAL A 132 6.23 -4.90 -12.44
CA VAL A 132 5.28 -3.85 -12.85
C VAL A 132 5.94 -2.51 -12.61
N GLU A 133 6.13 -1.78 -13.70
CA GLU A 133 6.80 -0.49 -13.72
C GLU A 133 5.80 0.67 -13.68
N PRO A 134 6.23 1.87 -13.20
CA PRO A 134 5.41 3.07 -13.25
C PRO A 134 5.10 3.50 -14.68
N SER A 135 4.11 4.37 -14.85
CA SER A 135 3.77 5.05 -16.10
C SER A 135 4.29 6.48 -16.10
N ALA A 136 4.77 6.93 -17.25
CA ALA A 136 5.23 8.31 -17.45
C ALA A 136 4.13 9.38 -17.30
N GLU A 137 2.86 9.00 -17.41
CA GLU A 137 1.74 9.95 -17.48
C GLU A 137 1.20 10.33 -16.10
N TYR A 138 1.18 9.37 -15.16
CA TYR A 138 0.55 9.57 -13.85
C TYR A 138 1.26 8.90 -12.67
N ALA A 139 2.41 8.26 -12.91
CA ALA A 139 3.19 7.57 -11.89
C ALA A 139 4.70 7.77 -12.08
N GLN A 140 5.12 8.99 -12.49
CA GLN A 140 6.53 9.28 -12.80
C GLN A 140 7.48 9.01 -11.64
N TYR A 141 6.98 9.07 -10.40
CA TYR A 141 7.76 8.85 -9.17
C TYR A 141 7.42 7.53 -8.48
N GLY A 142 6.73 6.62 -9.20
CA GLY A 142 6.49 5.26 -8.75
C GLY A 142 5.03 4.90 -8.58
N ILE A 143 4.81 3.60 -8.32
CA ILE A 143 3.54 2.98 -7.98
C ILE A 143 3.67 2.32 -6.61
N GLU A 144 2.67 2.54 -5.75
CA GLU A 144 2.74 2.18 -4.35
C GLU A 144 1.55 1.33 -3.91
N ASP A 145 1.82 0.48 -2.92
CA ASP A 145 0.84 -0.19 -2.06
C ASP A 145 -0.26 -0.93 -2.85
N PRO A 146 0.10 -1.97 -3.62
CA PRO A 146 -0.86 -2.73 -4.43
C PRO A 146 -1.91 -3.43 -3.56
N ARG A 147 -3.14 -3.56 -4.10
CA ARG A 147 -4.23 -4.40 -3.55
C ARG A 147 -4.80 -5.24 -4.69
N ILE A 148 -4.94 -6.54 -4.48
CA ILE A 148 -5.44 -7.45 -5.50
C ILE A 148 -6.76 -8.09 -5.02
N VAL A 149 -7.74 -8.11 -5.93
CA VAL A 149 -8.96 -8.94 -5.80
C VAL A 149 -9.09 -9.81 -7.02
N VAL A 150 -9.69 -11.00 -6.86
CA VAL A 150 -10.03 -11.88 -7.97
C VAL A 150 -11.54 -11.93 -8.10
N ILE A 151 -12.05 -11.49 -9.25
CA ILE A 151 -13.48 -11.45 -9.55
C ILE A 151 -13.70 -12.13 -10.90
N ASP A 152 -14.54 -13.17 -10.91
CA ASP A 152 -14.85 -13.96 -12.11
C ASP A 152 -13.58 -14.51 -12.83
N GLY A 153 -12.58 -14.90 -12.04
CA GLY A 153 -11.31 -15.44 -12.55
C GLY A 153 -10.32 -14.38 -13.07
N ILE A 154 -10.68 -13.10 -12.99
CA ILE A 154 -9.85 -11.97 -13.41
C ILE A 154 -9.21 -11.35 -12.17
N TYR A 155 -7.90 -11.10 -12.23
CA TYR A 155 -7.15 -10.37 -11.20
C TYR A 155 -7.26 -8.88 -11.47
N TRP A 156 -7.75 -8.14 -10.48
CA TRP A 156 -7.81 -6.68 -10.50
C TRP A 156 -6.88 -6.14 -9.41
N MET A 157 -6.01 -5.20 -9.78
CA MET A 157 -5.08 -4.58 -8.84
C MET A 157 -5.25 -3.07 -8.85
N THR A 158 -5.36 -2.48 -7.68
CA THR A 158 -5.26 -1.04 -7.47
C THR A 158 -3.90 -0.68 -6.90
N VAL A 159 -3.35 0.44 -7.34
CA VAL A 159 -2.12 1.04 -6.80
C VAL A 159 -2.30 2.54 -6.62
N CYS A 160 -1.50 3.14 -5.77
CA CYS A 160 -1.32 4.58 -5.72
C CYS A 160 -0.24 4.98 -6.73
N GLY A 161 -0.61 5.73 -7.76
CA GLY A 161 0.32 6.37 -8.68
C GLY A 161 0.81 7.70 -8.12
N VAL A 162 2.13 7.91 -8.11
CA VAL A 162 2.78 9.13 -7.62
C VAL A 162 3.29 9.96 -8.80
N SER A 163 2.70 11.12 -9.01
CA SER A 163 3.11 12.06 -10.06
C SER A 163 3.53 13.41 -9.49
N GLY A 164 4.11 14.26 -10.32
CA GLY A 164 4.57 15.59 -9.90
C GLY A 164 3.48 16.54 -9.41
N GLY A 165 2.22 16.28 -9.72
CA GLY A 165 1.10 17.16 -9.34
C GLY A 165 0.06 16.50 -8.46
N ARG A 166 0.08 15.18 -8.28
CA ARG A 166 -0.99 14.48 -7.55
C ARG A 166 -0.61 13.06 -7.17
N LEU A 167 -1.38 12.52 -6.23
CA LEU A 167 -1.53 11.10 -5.97
C LEU A 167 -2.86 10.66 -6.59
N CYS A 168 -2.87 9.56 -7.33
CA CYS A 168 -4.09 9.04 -7.95
C CYS A 168 -4.19 7.54 -7.77
N THR A 169 -5.37 6.97 -8.00
CA THR A 169 -5.53 5.52 -8.04
C THR A 169 -5.52 5.03 -9.47
N VAL A 170 -4.62 4.09 -9.74
CA VAL A 170 -4.51 3.39 -11.03
C VAL A 170 -5.01 1.96 -10.87
N MET A 171 -5.79 1.50 -11.84
CA MET A 171 -6.28 0.12 -11.92
C MET A 171 -5.44 -0.67 -12.92
N TYR A 172 -5.13 -1.91 -12.56
CA TYR A 172 -4.54 -2.90 -13.46
C TYR A 172 -5.42 -4.15 -13.52
N ARG A 173 -5.34 -4.86 -14.61
CA ARG A 173 -6.01 -6.15 -14.84
C ARG A 173 -4.99 -7.19 -15.30
N SER A 174 -5.17 -8.43 -14.84
CA SER A 174 -4.41 -9.59 -15.30
C SER A 174 -5.32 -10.82 -15.39
N ASP A 175 -5.02 -11.71 -16.35
CA ASP A 175 -5.73 -12.97 -16.51
C ASP A 175 -4.98 -14.14 -15.81
N ASP A 176 -3.72 -13.94 -15.40
CA ASP A 176 -2.86 -14.96 -14.80
C ASP A 176 -2.19 -14.54 -13.47
N GLY A 177 -2.33 -13.27 -13.07
CA GLY A 177 -1.69 -12.68 -11.89
C GLY A 177 -0.27 -12.16 -12.14
N PHE A 178 0.29 -12.36 -13.34
CA PHE A 178 1.66 -11.95 -13.69
C PHE A 178 1.71 -10.88 -14.79
N ASP A 179 0.91 -11.02 -15.84
CA ASP A 179 0.85 -10.07 -16.94
C ASP A 179 -0.16 -8.97 -16.65
N TRP A 180 0.31 -7.88 -16.08
CA TRP A 180 -0.52 -6.75 -15.66
C TRP A 180 -0.66 -5.69 -16.74
N ARG A 181 -1.91 -5.36 -17.09
CA ARG A 181 -2.25 -4.31 -18.07
C ARG A 181 -2.92 -3.16 -17.35
N SER A 182 -2.38 -1.96 -17.50
CA SER A 182 -3.00 -0.75 -16.97
C SER A 182 -4.38 -0.53 -17.58
N GLN A 183 -5.33 -0.15 -16.72
CA GLN A 183 -6.67 0.30 -17.08
C GLN A 183 -6.83 1.80 -16.80
N GLU A 184 -5.71 2.51 -16.73
CA GLU A 184 -5.61 3.93 -16.50
C GLU A 184 -6.02 4.39 -15.07
N ILE A 185 -6.16 5.70 -14.89
CA ILE A 185 -6.60 6.30 -13.64
C ILE A 185 -8.10 6.05 -13.44
N VAL A 186 -8.45 5.49 -12.29
CA VAL A 186 -9.85 5.26 -11.91
C VAL A 186 -10.36 6.24 -10.84
N LEU A 187 -9.46 6.87 -10.08
CA LEU A 187 -9.76 8.00 -9.20
C LEU A 187 -8.66 9.05 -9.34
N ASP A 188 -9.02 10.20 -9.90
CA ASP A 188 -8.10 11.32 -10.26
C ASP A 188 -8.06 12.44 -9.21
N HIS A 189 -8.51 12.20 -8.01
CA HIS A 189 -8.30 13.11 -6.88
C HIS A 189 -7.24 12.54 -5.95
N GLY A 190 -6.65 13.38 -5.10
CA GLY A 190 -5.71 12.92 -4.08
C GLY A 190 -6.34 11.79 -3.25
N ASN A 191 -5.87 10.57 -3.48
CA ASN A 191 -6.44 9.37 -2.88
C ASN A 191 -5.36 8.32 -2.63
N LYS A 192 -5.54 7.55 -1.56
CA LYS A 192 -4.76 6.35 -1.24
C LYS A 192 -5.68 5.21 -0.80
N ASP A 193 -5.12 4.01 -0.65
CA ASP A 193 -5.79 2.85 -0.08
C ASP A 193 -7.14 2.55 -0.73
N MET A 194 -7.22 2.65 -2.04
CA MET A 194 -8.37 2.11 -2.75
C MET A 194 -8.30 0.58 -2.72
N VAL A 195 -9.35 -0.03 -2.18
CA VAL A 195 -9.40 -1.48 -1.97
C VAL A 195 -10.77 -2.02 -2.39
N PRO A 196 -10.89 -2.62 -3.59
CA PRO A 196 -12.13 -3.21 -4.05
C PRO A 196 -12.57 -4.38 -3.17
N PHE A 197 -13.88 -4.57 -3.06
CA PHE A 197 -14.48 -5.74 -2.41
C PHE A 197 -14.32 -6.98 -3.28
N GLU A 198 -14.28 -8.14 -2.64
CA GLU A 198 -14.16 -9.44 -3.31
C GLU A 198 -15.48 -9.86 -3.97
N GLY A 199 -15.97 -9.06 -4.92
CA GLY A 199 -17.19 -9.32 -5.68
C GLY A 199 -18.15 -8.14 -5.71
N ARG A 200 -19.37 -8.40 -6.23
CA ARG A 200 -20.44 -7.40 -6.35
C ARG A 200 -21.21 -7.25 -5.04
N VAL A 201 -21.66 -6.02 -4.82
CA VAL A 201 -22.65 -5.65 -3.81
C VAL A 201 -23.89 -5.16 -4.57
N GLY A 202 -24.94 -5.97 -4.62
CA GLY A 202 -26.06 -5.75 -5.53
C GLY A 202 -25.58 -5.74 -6.99
N GLU A 203 -25.95 -4.69 -7.72
CA GLU A 203 -25.60 -4.54 -9.15
C GLU A 203 -24.22 -3.88 -9.38
N CYS A 204 -23.57 -3.39 -8.32
CA CYS A 204 -22.33 -2.62 -8.44
C CYS A 204 -21.13 -3.34 -7.80
N TYR A 205 -19.94 -2.98 -8.23
CA TYR A 205 -18.71 -3.16 -7.46
C TYR A 205 -18.60 -2.04 -6.44
N VAL A 206 -18.01 -2.35 -5.29
CA VAL A 206 -17.75 -1.40 -4.21
C VAL A 206 -16.28 -1.41 -3.88
N SER A 207 -15.73 -0.28 -3.49
CA SER A 207 -14.36 -0.15 -3.02
C SER A 207 -14.27 0.75 -1.81
N LEU A 208 -13.37 0.42 -0.88
CA LEU A 208 -12.88 1.37 0.11
C LEU A 208 -12.00 2.39 -0.60
N THR A 209 -12.01 3.63 -0.14
CA THR A 209 -11.10 4.70 -0.59
C THR A 209 -10.70 5.56 0.61
N ARG A 210 -9.59 6.27 0.49
CA ARG A 210 -9.17 7.27 1.47
C ARG A 210 -8.82 8.57 0.76
N PRO A 211 -9.79 9.46 0.56
CA PRO A 211 -9.54 10.79 0.02
C PRO A 211 -8.52 11.54 0.88
N LEU A 212 -7.61 12.25 0.23
CA LEU A 212 -6.63 13.13 0.85
C LEU A 212 -7.03 14.57 0.62
N SER A 213 -6.85 15.40 1.64
CA SER A 213 -7.08 16.84 1.54
C SER A 213 -6.04 17.57 2.40
N ASP A 214 -5.58 18.69 1.91
CA ASP A 214 -4.69 19.60 2.65
C ASP A 214 -5.45 20.40 3.72
N ALA A 215 -6.79 20.49 3.59
CA ALA A 215 -7.67 21.17 4.51
C ALA A 215 -8.99 20.40 4.74
N TRP A 216 -9.46 20.42 5.96
CA TRP A 216 -10.74 19.83 6.36
C TRP A 216 -11.69 20.97 6.72
N PHE A 217 -12.82 21.09 6.00
CA PHE A 217 -13.75 22.17 6.15
C PHE A 217 -14.80 21.94 7.22
N VAL A 218 -14.96 20.68 7.69
CA VAL A 218 -15.96 20.31 8.70
C VAL A 218 -15.32 19.37 9.71
N ALA A 219 -15.43 19.73 10.99
CA ALA A 219 -15.13 18.85 12.12
C ALA A 219 -16.42 18.24 12.68
N ALA A 220 -16.32 17.08 13.33
CA ALA A 220 -17.46 16.50 14.04
C ALA A 220 -17.97 17.48 15.12
N PRO A 221 -19.28 17.76 15.19
CA PRO A 221 -19.83 18.80 16.05
C PRO A 221 -19.60 18.56 17.55
N ASP A 222 -19.58 17.30 17.96
CA ASP A 222 -19.37 16.88 19.36
C ASP A 222 -17.88 16.67 19.70
N GLY A 223 -16.98 16.75 18.72
CA GLY A 223 -15.56 16.46 18.89
C GLY A 223 -15.25 15.01 19.34
N ALA A 224 -16.22 14.09 19.24
CA ALA A 224 -16.07 12.69 19.61
C ALA A 224 -15.18 11.93 18.61
N GLU A 225 -15.20 12.37 17.35
CA GLU A 225 -14.42 11.79 16.26
C GLU A 225 -13.07 12.49 16.09
N GLY A 226 -12.08 11.79 15.55
CA GLY A 226 -10.83 12.35 15.10
C GLY A 226 -11.00 13.19 13.84
N SER A 227 -10.06 14.06 13.55
CA SER A 227 -10.11 15.02 12.44
C SER A 227 -9.36 14.58 11.19
N GLY A 228 -8.80 13.37 11.18
CA GLY A 228 -7.96 12.89 10.07
C GLY A 228 -8.75 12.26 8.91
N PRO A 229 -8.03 11.79 7.88
CA PRO A 229 -8.61 11.07 6.76
C PRO A 229 -9.43 9.87 7.20
N SER A 230 -10.60 9.72 6.59
CA SER A 230 -11.58 8.66 6.84
C SER A 230 -11.53 7.60 5.74
N ILE A 231 -12.12 6.44 6.00
CA ILE A 231 -12.44 5.47 4.96
C ILE A 231 -13.79 5.83 4.35
N ASN A 232 -13.79 6.12 3.06
CA ASN A 232 -14.98 6.35 2.25
C ASN A 232 -15.23 5.15 1.34
N LEU A 233 -16.38 5.15 0.66
CA LEU A 233 -16.70 4.17 -0.36
C LEU A 233 -16.75 4.81 -1.74
N ALA A 234 -16.53 3.99 -2.75
CA ALA A 234 -16.81 4.30 -4.14
C ALA A 234 -17.55 3.12 -4.76
N THR A 235 -18.39 3.39 -5.76
CA THR A 235 -19.15 2.38 -6.49
C THR A 235 -18.83 2.42 -7.97
N SER A 236 -18.89 1.25 -8.64
CA SER A 236 -18.64 1.12 -10.07
C SER A 236 -19.56 0.07 -10.69
N PRO A 237 -20.07 0.28 -11.92
CA PRO A 237 -20.80 -0.76 -12.66
C PRO A 237 -19.86 -1.81 -13.28
N ASP A 238 -18.56 -1.48 -13.51
CA ASP A 238 -17.67 -2.20 -14.41
C ASP A 238 -16.20 -2.28 -13.96
N MET A 239 -15.87 -1.89 -12.74
CA MET A 239 -14.51 -1.77 -12.18
C MET A 239 -13.67 -0.61 -12.76
N LEU A 240 -14.13 0.11 -13.76
CA LEU A 240 -13.37 1.18 -14.43
C LEU A 240 -13.94 2.56 -14.11
N HIS A 241 -15.26 2.71 -14.11
CA HIS A 241 -15.92 3.98 -13.86
C HIS A 241 -16.39 4.06 -12.41
N TRP A 242 -15.56 4.70 -11.57
CA TRP A 242 -15.81 4.78 -10.14
C TRP A 242 -16.43 6.11 -9.73
N ARG A 243 -17.48 6.03 -8.94
CA ARG A 243 -18.17 7.18 -8.33
C ARG A 243 -17.90 7.18 -6.84
N PRO A 244 -17.09 8.14 -6.32
CA PRO A 244 -16.93 8.31 -4.87
C PRO A 244 -18.25 8.68 -4.19
N LEU A 245 -18.49 8.12 -3.01
CA LEU A 245 -19.58 8.51 -2.13
C LEU A 245 -19.09 9.58 -1.16
N SER A 246 -19.96 10.56 -0.87
CA SER A 246 -19.59 11.72 -0.05
C SER A 246 -19.46 11.39 1.44
N GLU A 247 -20.26 10.45 1.92
CA GLU A 247 -20.27 10.12 3.35
C GLU A 247 -19.21 9.08 3.68
N PRO A 248 -18.39 9.31 4.71
CA PRO A 248 -17.45 8.31 5.19
C PRO A 248 -18.16 7.07 5.74
N ALA A 249 -17.64 5.89 5.38
CA ALA A 249 -18.05 4.62 5.99
C ALA A 249 -17.49 4.47 7.41
N LEU A 250 -16.22 4.85 7.61
CA LEU A 250 -15.56 4.86 8.92
C LEU A 250 -14.79 6.16 9.10
N ARG A 251 -15.14 6.90 10.17
CA ARG A 251 -14.38 8.08 10.61
C ARG A 251 -13.37 7.68 11.68
N PRO A 252 -12.22 8.38 11.82
CA PRO A 252 -11.35 8.21 12.97
C PRO A 252 -12.12 8.48 14.26
N LEU A 253 -11.90 7.65 15.29
CA LEU A 253 -12.43 7.85 16.63
C LEU A 253 -11.30 8.32 17.54
N LYS A 254 -11.63 8.95 18.68
CA LYS A 254 -10.62 9.29 19.69
C LYS A 254 -9.96 8.02 20.22
N GLY A 255 -8.64 8.03 20.33
CA GLY A 255 -7.84 6.91 20.81
C GLY A 255 -6.74 6.51 19.83
N ALA A 256 -6.38 5.24 19.79
CA ALA A 256 -5.25 4.72 19.03
C ALA A 256 -5.38 4.83 17.49
N ALA A 257 -6.57 5.15 16.97
CA ALA A 257 -6.83 5.34 15.55
C ALA A 257 -7.28 6.78 15.19
N ALA A 258 -7.05 7.73 16.09
CA ALA A 258 -7.62 9.08 16.01
C ALA A 258 -7.00 9.95 14.91
N TYR A 259 -5.79 9.64 14.44
CA TYR A 259 -5.10 10.48 13.47
C TYR A 259 -5.61 10.29 12.04
N LYS A 260 -5.72 9.04 11.59
CA LYS A 260 -6.27 8.68 10.27
C LYS A 260 -6.63 7.22 10.22
N LEU A 261 -7.52 6.86 9.28
CA LEU A 261 -7.84 5.49 8.88
C LEU A 261 -7.50 5.28 7.42
N GLY A 262 -7.33 4.02 7.02
CA GLY A 262 -7.20 3.63 5.62
C GLY A 262 -7.50 2.15 5.41
N GLY A 263 -7.97 1.79 4.21
CA GLY A 263 -8.23 0.42 3.82
C GLY A 263 -6.98 -0.45 3.92
N GLY A 264 -7.11 -1.61 4.49
CA GLY A 264 -6.04 -2.61 4.58
C GLY A 264 -6.14 -3.64 3.48
N THR A 265 -6.72 -4.79 3.78
CA THR A 265 -6.94 -5.88 2.83
C THR A 265 -8.23 -5.69 2.04
N PRO A 266 -8.39 -6.35 0.88
CA PRO A 266 -9.70 -6.49 0.27
C PRO A 266 -10.74 -6.99 1.26
N PRO A 267 -11.93 -6.33 1.32
CA PRO A 267 -13.02 -6.82 2.14
C PRO A 267 -13.50 -8.18 1.66
N VAL A 268 -13.62 -9.13 2.58
CA VAL A 268 -14.02 -10.50 2.26
C VAL A 268 -15.45 -10.79 2.70
N ARG A 269 -16.17 -11.58 1.89
CA ARG A 269 -17.56 -11.96 2.19
C ARG A 269 -17.63 -12.94 3.35
N THR A 270 -18.54 -12.68 4.28
CA THR A 270 -18.90 -13.56 5.40
C THR A 270 -20.40 -13.81 5.40
N ALA A 271 -20.88 -14.72 6.23
CA ALA A 271 -22.32 -14.96 6.40
C ALA A 271 -23.09 -13.73 6.91
N ARG A 272 -22.40 -12.78 7.58
CA ARG A 272 -23.00 -11.61 8.22
C ARG A 272 -22.83 -10.31 7.41
N GLY A 273 -22.07 -10.33 6.33
CA GLY A 273 -21.72 -9.15 5.53
C GLY A 273 -20.27 -9.18 5.08
N TRP A 274 -19.61 -8.02 5.08
CA TRP A 274 -18.23 -7.86 4.62
C TRP A 274 -17.30 -7.58 5.80
N MET A 275 -16.34 -8.47 6.02
CA MET A 275 -15.27 -8.27 6.98
C MET A 275 -14.16 -7.44 6.34
N LEU A 276 -13.78 -6.36 7.02
CA LEU A 276 -12.71 -5.45 6.65
C LEU A 276 -11.57 -5.59 7.65
N LEU A 277 -10.35 -5.70 7.14
CA LEU A 277 -9.16 -5.31 7.89
C LEU A 277 -8.72 -3.93 7.39
N TYR A 278 -8.50 -3.01 8.32
CA TYR A 278 -8.13 -1.64 8.02
C TYR A 278 -7.07 -1.15 9.01
N HIS A 279 -6.28 -0.18 8.61
CA HIS A 279 -5.33 0.41 9.53
C HIS A 279 -5.88 1.67 10.18
N GLY A 280 -5.61 1.79 11.45
CA GLY A 280 -5.74 3.03 12.23
C GLY A 280 -4.36 3.52 12.64
N VAL A 281 -4.21 4.84 12.70
CA VAL A 281 -2.94 5.48 13.02
C VAL A 281 -3.08 6.37 14.22
N GLU A 282 -2.21 6.15 15.21
CA GLU A 282 -1.97 7.04 16.33
C GLU A 282 -0.85 8.03 15.95
N LYS A 283 -1.07 9.32 16.18
CA LYS A 283 -0.05 10.34 15.91
C LYS A 283 1.08 10.26 16.91
N GLN A 284 2.21 9.72 16.45
CA GLN A 284 3.44 9.65 17.25
C GLN A 284 4.64 9.80 16.32
N GLY A 285 5.54 10.71 16.62
CA GLY A 285 6.68 11.01 15.75
C GLY A 285 6.29 11.52 14.35
N ALA A 286 7.15 11.28 13.37
CA ALA A 286 6.97 11.76 12.00
C ALA A 286 5.99 10.92 11.17
N VAL A 287 5.87 9.62 11.46
CA VAL A 287 5.08 8.66 10.68
C VAL A 287 3.79 8.26 11.39
N GLY A 288 3.86 8.06 12.70
CA GLY A 288 2.79 7.53 13.53
C GLY A 288 2.92 6.03 13.81
N VAL A 289 2.12 5.52 14.72
CA VAL A 289 2.01 4.10 15.05
C VAL A 289 0.83 3.51 14.29
N TYR A 290 1.10 2.55 13.41
CA TYR A 290 0.10 1.87 12.61
C TYR A 290 -0.29 0.54 13.25
N ARG A 291 -1.60 0.30 13.34
CA ARG A 291 -2.17 -0.97 13.80
C ARG A 291 -3.28 -1.41 12.86
N THR A 292 -3.47 -2.71 12.73
CA THR A 292 -4.58 -3.28 11.96
C THR A 292 -5.75 -3.56 12.88
N TYR A 293 -6.93 -3.11 12.47
CA TYR A 293 -8.20 -3.33 13.14
C TYR A 293 -9.18 -4.06 12.23
N ARG A 294 -10.28 -4.51 12.81
CA ARG A 294 -11.37 -5.20 12.10
C ARG A 294 -12.66 -4.40 12.20
N ALA A 295 -13.42 -4.39 11.11
CA ALA A 295 -14.82 -3.99 11.10
C ALA A 295 -15.65 -4.99 10.31
N LEU A 296 -16.95 -5.02 10.59
CA LEU A 296 -17.96 -5.74 9.81
C LEU A 296 -18.96 -4.73 9.26
N ILE A 297 -19.15 -4.76 7.95
CA ILE A 297 -20.14 -3.96 7.24
C ILE A 297 -21.25 -4.91 6.77
N ASP A 298 -22.49 -4.45 6.72
CA ASP A 298 -23.64 -5.24 6.25
C ASP A 298 -23.47 -5.70 4.79
N ALA A 299 -24.36 -6.61 4.37
CA ALA A 299 -24.29 -7.24 3.06
C ALA A 299 -24.38 -6.25 1.89
N ASP A 300 -25.07 -5.13 2.09
CA ASP A 300 -25.31 -4.08 1.10
C ASP A 300 -24.23 -2.96 1.16
N ALA A 301 -23.22 -3.13 2.02
CA ALA A 301 -22.15 -2.17 2.25
C ALA A 301 -22.62 -0.75 2.64
N THR A 302 -23.75 -0.67 3.35
CA THR A 302 -24.37 0.60 3.73
C THR A 302 -24.17 0.98 5.19
N ARG A 303 -23.92 0.00 6.06
CA ARG A 303 -23.89 0.20 7.50
C ARG A 303 -22.81 -0.64 8.18
N VAL A 304 -22.03 -0.01 9.04
CA VAL A 304 -21.10 -0.71 9.96
C VAL A 304 -21.92 -1.43 11.03
N LEU A 305 -21.73 -2.74 11.12
CA LEU A 305 -22.37 -3.61 12.11
C LEU A 305 -21.52 -3.76 13.38
N GLU A 306 -20.21 -3.88 13.19
CA GLU A 306 -19.24 -4.05 14.27
C GLU A 306 -17.97 -3.26 13.96
N ARG A 307 -17.42 -2.65 14.99
CA ARG A 307 -16.15 -1.94 14.95
C ARG A 307 -15.57 -1.85 16.34
N ASP A 308 -14.32 -2.27 16.52
CA ASP A 308 -13.62 -2.17 17.80
C ASP A 308 -12.13 -1.85 17.57
N GLU A 309 -11.66 -0.74 18.09
CA GLU A 309 -10.25 -0.31 18.08
C GLU A 309 -9.60 -0.42 19.47
N SER A 310 -10.27 -1.02 20.45
CA SER A 310 -9.68 -1.28 21.76
C SER A 310 -8.63 -2.40 21.71
N VAL A 311 -8.75 -3.32 20.74
CA VAL A 311 -7.82 -4.42 20.52
C VAL A 311 -7.44 -4.49 19.04
N ALA A 312 -6.16 -4.32 18.75
CA ALA A 312 -5.65 -4.49 17.40
C ALA A 312 -5.65 -5.98 16.99
N VAL A 313 -5.97 -6.24 15.72
CA VAL A 313 -5.82 -7.57 15.12
C VAL A 313 -4.35 -7.91 14.90
N LEU A 314 -3.58 -6.91 14.41
CA LEU A 314 -2.14 -6.98 14.26
C LEU A 314 -1.50 -5.68 14.74
N GLU A 315 -0.34 -5.84 15.38
CA GLU A 315 0.58 -4.76 15.74
C GLU A 315 1.96 -5.07 15.17
N ALA A 316 2.79 -4.05 15.09
CA ALA A 316 4.17 -4.20 14.67
C ALA A 316 4.91 -5.20 15.58
N ALA A 317 5.72 -6.04 14.98
CA ALA A 317 6.45 -7.12 15.65
C ALA A 317 7.95 -6.85 15.60
N SER A 318 8.46 -6.11 16.59
CA SER A 318 9.88 -5.73 16.67
C SER A 318 10.84 -6.92 16.62
N ASP A 319 10.44 -8.05 17.19
CA ASP A 319 11.26 -9.26 17.23
C ASP A 319 11.46 -9.87 15.83
N LEU A 320 10.46 -9.75 14.95
CA LEU A 320 10.57 -10.21 13.56
C LEU A 320 11.55 -9.34 12.75
N ILE A 321 11.62 -8.05 13.06
CA ILE A 321 12.50 -7.10 12.36
C ILE A 321 13.89 -7.05 12.97
N ALA A 322 14.08 -7.49 14.20
CA ALA A 322 15.36 -7.41 14.90
C ALA A 322 16.59 -7.86 14.08
N PRO A 323 16.55 -8.96 13.29
CA PRO A 323 17.69 -9.37 12.47
C PRO A 323 18.09 -8.39 11.37
N ILE A 324 17.12 -7.61 10.85
CA ILE A 324 17.29 -6.66 9.75
C ILE A 324 17.04 -5.20 10.18
N ALA A 325 16.93 -4.94 11.49
CA ALA A 325 16.60 -3.62 12.02
C ALA A 325 17.63 -2.54 11.65
N HIS A 326 18.87 -2.94 11.36
CA HIS A 326 19.92 -2.03 10.90
C HIS A 326 19.66 -1.42 9.52
N GLN A 327 18.74 -1.99 8.74
CA GLN A 327 18.30 -1.49 7.43
C GLN A 327 17.07 -0.56 7.55
N ALA A 328 16.39 -0.56 8.70
CA ALA A 328 15.19 0.23 8.89
C ALA A 328 15.51 1.72 8.96
N TYR A 329 14.83 2.51 8.14
CA TYR A 329 14.92 3.96 8.15
C TYR A 329 13.84 4.64 9.00
N LEU A 330 12.84 3.88 9.44
CA LEU A 330 11.77 4.35 10.32
C LEU A 330 11.90 3.75 11.73
N PRO A 331 11.95 4.58 12.77
CA PRO A 331 12.00 4.09 14.15
C PRO A 331 10.62 3.75 14.74
N GLN A 332 9.51 4.09 14.07
CA GLN A 332 8.16 3.89 14.57
C GLN A 332 7.62 2.49 14.25
N PRO A 333 6.77 1.93 15.14
CA PRO A 333 6.08 0.67 14.87
C PRO A 333 5.04 0.85 13.76
N VAL A 334 5.28 0.20 12.62
CA VAL A 334 4.39 0.22 11.47
C VAL A 334 4.08 -1.22 11.07
N VAL A 335 2.80 -1.61 11.11
CA VAL A 335 2.26 -2.77 10.42
C VAL A 335 1.20 -2.30 9.42
N PHE A 336 1.45 -2.53 8.13
CA PHE A 336 0.58 -2.06 7.06
C PHE A 336 0.01 -3.22 6.28
N THR A 337 -1.20 -3.64 6.65
CA THR A 337 -1.87 -4.82 6.11
C THR A 337 -2.42 -4.53 4.72
N THR A 338 -2.16 -5.41 3.75
CA THR A 338 -2.42 -5.13 2.32
C THR A 338 -3.04 -6.29 1.55
N GLY A 339 -2.97 -7.52 2.06
CA GLY A 339 -3.51 -8.68 1.38
C GLY A 339 -4.06 -9.72 2.35
N ILE A 340 -5.06 -10.49 1.91
CA ILE A 340 -5.66 -11.57 2.67
C ILE A 340 -6.12 -12.67 1.72
N VAL A 341 -5.88 -13.92 2.10
CA VAL A 341 -6.43 -15.09 1.40
C VAL A 341 -6.92 -16.13 2.41
N ARG A 342 -7.93 -16.89 2.02
CA ARG A 342 -8.42 -18.01 2.84
C ARG A 342 -7.47 -19.19 2.74
N ASP A 343 -7.29 -19.88 3.87
CA ASP A 343 -6.49 -21.11 3.97
C ASP A 343 -7.18 -22.12 4.90
N GLY A 344 -8.05 -22.93 4.31
CA GLY A 344 -8.99 -23.76 5.07
C GLY A 344 -9.97 -22.91 5.87
N ASP A 345 -10.00 -23.14 7.18
CA ASP A 345 -10.81 -22.33 8.11
C ASP A 345 -10.09 -21.07 8.61
N ASP A 346 -8.81 -20.90 8.27
CA ASP A 346 -7.97 -19.81 8.69
C ASP A 346 -7.75 -18.78 7.56
N TRP A 347 -6.98 -17.74 7.87
CA TRP A 347 -6.58 -16.68 6.96
C TRP A 347 -5.07 -16.53 6.96
N ILE A 348 -4.50 -16.33 5.77
CA ILE A 348 -3.14 -15.80 5.61
C ILE A 348 -3.27 -14.32 5.27
N VAL A 349 -2.63 -13.48 6.06
CA VAL A 349 -2.65 -12.02 5.92
C VAL A 349 -1.25 -11.53 5.60
N ALA A 350 -1.12 -10.73 4.56
CA ALA A 350 0.13 -10.08 4.18
C ALA A 350 0.15 -8.63 4.66
N SER A 351 1.30 -8.19 5.15
CA SER A 351 1.54 -6.82 5.60
C SER A 351 2.97 -6.37 5.31
N GLY A 352 3.18 -5.05 5.22
CA GLY A 352 4.48 -4.44 5.41
C GLY A 352 4.78 -4.33 6.90
N GLU A 353 5.99 -4.66 7.30
CA GLU A 353 6.50 -4.49 8.66
C GLU A 353 7.61 -3.45 8.66
N ALA A 354 7.45 -2.39 9.47
CA ALA A 354 8.37 -1.27 9.64
C ALA A 354 8.68 -0.49 8.33
N ASP A 355 7.79 -0.52 7.33
CA ASP A 355 8.04 -0.06 5.95
C ASP A 355 9.33 -0.63 5.35
N LEU A 356 9.74 -1.81 5.80
CA LEU A 356 11.01 -2.44 5.45
C LEU A 356 10.82 -3.79 4.75
N ALA A 357 9.99 -4.68 5.29
CA ALA A 357 9.91 -6.07 4.85
C ALA A 357 8.46 -6.56 4.73
N CYS A 358 8.27 -7.66 4.00
CA CYS A 358 6.99 -8.36 3.87
C CYS A 358 6.82 -9.38 5.00
N ARG A 359 5.72 -9.25 5.72
CA ARG A 359 5.29 -10.17 6.77
C ARG A 359 4.09 -10.96 6.33
N LEU A 360 4.08 -12.27 6.61
CA LEU A 360 2.87 -13.10 6.57
C LEU A 360 2.48 -13.51 7.98
N THR A 361 1.18 -13.43 8.25
CA THR A 361 0.59 -13.81 9.53
C THR A 361 -0.57 -14.76 9.29
N ARG A 362 -0.56 -15.93 9.90
CA ARG A 362 -1.73 -16.83 9.93
C ARG A 362 -2.65 -16.44 11.08
N ILE A 363 -3.90 -16.19 10.79
CA ILE A 363 -4.94 -15.81 11.75
C ILE A 363 -6.04 -16.85 11.75
N GLU A 364 -6.34 -17.42 12.92
CA GLU A 364 -7.44 -18.36 13.08
C GLU A 364 -8.78 -17.73 12.65
N GLY A 365 -9.58 -18.45 11.86
CA GLY A 365 -10.83 -17.94 11.32
C GLY A 365 -11.80 -17.41 12.37
N ARG A 366 -11.86 -18.06 13.55
CA ARG A 366 -12.70 -17.63 14.70
C ARG A 366 -12.35 -16.23 15.25
N ARG A 367 -11.15 -15.70 14.96
CA ARG A 367 -10.74 -14.36 15.38
C ARG A 367 -11.24 -13.27 14.42
N LEU A 368 -11.59 -13.64 13.20
CA LEU A 368 -12.02 -12.69 12.16
C LEU A 368 -13.50 -12.88 11.78
N GLY A 369 -14.11 -14.04 12.08
CA GLY A 369 -15.48 -14.42 11.71
C GLY A 369 -16.56 -13.99 12.67
#